data_f96c320a3014ffad212c2094bed66cd5
#
_entry.id   f96c320a3014ffad212c2094bed66cd5
#
_cell.length_a   1.000
_cell.length_b   1.000
_cell.length_c   1.000
_cell.angle_alpha   90.00
_cell.angle_beta   90.00
_cell.angle_gamma   90.00
#
_symmetry.space_group_name_H-M   'P 1'
#
loop_
_entity.id
_entity.type
_entity.pdbx_description
1 polymer ?
#
loop_
_entity_poly.entity_id
_entity_poly.type
_entity_poly.pdbx_seq_one_letter_code
_entity_poly.pdbx_strand_id
1 'polypeptide(L)'
;MPRELQSFLKHGWHLIPNALLWRTFYKNVDILLAVGYNKPKEEVLMIYSICEIQQRIAPVAKQYGVKAVFLFGSYARGEAREDSDIDLLVDTSGTNLRTLLSLGTLYCDIEAALQKPIDLITVSALEQRAQMPSEEMFKETVMKERLNVYDAA
;
A
#
# COMPACT_ATOMS: atom_id res chain seq x y z
N MET A 1 -7.89 15.11 19.56
CA MET A 1 -7.57 13.74 19.12
C MET A 1 -8.77 12.85 19.45
N PRO A 2 -9.38 12.17 18.48
CA PRO A 2 -10.54 11.31 18.73
C PRO A 2 -10.19 10.19 19.73
N ARG A 3 -11.11 9.83 20.61
CA ARG A 3 -10.91 8.78 21.64
C ARG A 3 -10.50 7.43 21.03
N GLU A 4 -10.91 7.15 19.83
CA GLU A 4 -10.58 5.93 19.08
C GLU A 4 -9.10 5.84 18.73
N LEU A 5 -8.47 6.96 18.38
CA LEU A 5 -7.02 7.04 18.12
C LEU A 5 -6.17 6.80 19.38
N GLN A 6 -6.63 7.25 20.54
CA GLN A 6 -5.92 7.01 21.81
C GLN A 6 -5.98 5.54 22.24
N SER A 7 -7.11 4.87 22.00
CA SER A 7 -7.25 3.43 22.23
C SER A 7 -6.35 2.63 21.28
N PHE A 8 -6.24 3.08 20.05
CA PHE A 8 -5.46 2.46 18.99
C PHE A 8 -3.94 2.50 19.26
N LEU A 9 -3.44 3.64 19.71
CA LEU A 9 -2.04 3.81 20.08
C LEU A 9 -1.65 3.02 21.34
N LYS A 10 -2.61 2.69 22.19
CA LYS A 10 -2.39 2.06 23.51
C LYS A 10 -2.43 0.52 23.49
N HIS A 11 -3.14 -0.10 22.56
CA HIS A 11 -3.45 -1.54 22.61
C HIS A 11 -2.88 -2.37 21.46
N GLY A 12 -2.01 -1.80 20.63
CA GLY A 12 -1.24 -2.59 19.64
C GLY A 12 -2.09 -3.22 18.51
N TRP A 13 -1.49 -3.35 17.46
CA TRP A 13 -1.73 -3.75 16.08
C TRP A 13 -2.50 -5.06 15.83
N HIS A 14 -2.81 -5.84 16.85
CA HIS A 14 -3.35 -7.20 16.69
C HIS A 14 -4.84 -7.26 16.35
N LEU A 15 -5.54 -6.11 16.28
CA LEU A 15 -7.00 -6.07 16.21
C LEU A 15 -7.58 -5.49 14.92
N ILE A 16 -6.80 -5.23 13.86
CA ILE A 16 -7.36 -4.75 12.59
C ILE A 16 -7.36 -5.88 11.55
N PRO A 17 -8.46 -6.61 11.41
CA PRO A 17 -8.51 -7.75 10.51
C PRO A 17 -8.84 -7.41 9.04
N ASN A 18 -8.94 -6.12 8.63
CA ASN A 18 -9.57 -5.85 7.34
C ASN A 18 -8.78 -4.84 6.47
N ALA A 19 -8.42 -5.23 5.20
CA ALA A 19 -7.77 -4.38 4.20
C ALA A 19 -8.62 -3.15 3.85
N LEU A 20 -9.94 -3.28 3.92
CA LEU A 20 -10.88 -2.17 3.78
C LEU A 20 -10.69 -1.12 4.88
N LEU A 21 -10.33 -1.53 6.10
CA LEU A 21 -10.01 -0.61 7.20
C LEU A 21 -8.67 0.12 6.97
N TRP A 22 -7.68 -0.55 6.37
CA TRP A 22 -6.44 0.11 5.96
C TRP A 22 -6.71 1.17 4.89
N ARG A 23 -7.51 0.85 3.90
CA ARG A 23 -7.95 1.80 2.86
C ARG A 23 -8.67 3.00 3.47
N THR A 24 -9.57 2.78 4.45
CA THR A 24 -10.29 3.84 5.16
C THR A 24 -9.37 4.62 6.09
N PHE A 25 -8.41 3.96 6.72
CA PHE A 25 -7.49 4.55 7.70
C PHE A 25 -6.47 5.48 7.03
N TYR A 26 -5.88 5.08 5.90
CA TYR A 26 -4.95 5.92 5.13
C TYR A 26 -5.64 7.01 4.31
N LYS A 27 -6.91 6.84 3.97
CA LYS A 27 -7.72 7.92 3.37
C LYS A 27 -8.18 8.95 4.41
N ASN A 28 -7.93 8.71 5.71
CA ASN A 28 -8.32 9.63 6.77
C ASN A 28 -7.24 10.71 6.95
N VAL A 29 -7.56 11.93 6.55
CA VAL A 29 -6.69 13.11 6.50
C VAL A 29 -5.91 13.37 7.79
N ASP A 30 -6.50 13.02 8.96
CA ASP A 30 -5.92 13.33 10.27
C ASP A 30 -4.62 12.56 10.57
N ILE A 31 -4.44 11.36 10.02
CA ILE A 31 -3.23 10.56 10.23
C ILE A 31 -2.14 10.98 9.26
N LEU A 32 -2.50 11.27 8.03
CA LEU A 32 -1.59 11.78 7.01
C LEU A 32 -1.01 13.14 7.41
N LEU A 33 -1.83 14.01 8.03
CA LEU A 33 -1.37 15.28 8.60
C LEU A 33 -0.39 15.09 9.78
N ALA A 34 -0.57 14.04 10.58
CA ALA A 34 0.32 13.75 11.71
C ALA A 34 1.74 13.34 11.27
N VAL A 35 1.89 12.81 10.05
CA VAL A 35 3.20 12.47 9.44
C VAL A 35 3.73 13.57 8.51
N GLY A 36 3.06 14.74 8.46
CA GLY A 36 3.48 15.86 7.62
C GLY A 36 3.20 15.67 6.12
N TYR A 37 2.28 14.77 5.76
CA TYR A 37 1.94 14.50 4.38
C TYR A 37 1.04 15.60 3.80
N ASN A 38 1.49 16.22 2.73
CA ASN A 38 0.67 17.07 1.88
C ASN A 38 0.22 16.26 0.67
N LYS A 39 -1.07 15.91 0.62
CA LYS A 39 -1.65 15.25 -0.56
C LYS A 39 -1.32 16.09 -1.82
N PRO A 40 -0.81 15.48 -2.90
CA PRO A 40 -0.60 16.21 -4.15
C PRO A 40 -1.89 16.90 -4.57
N LYS A 41 -1.79 18.19 -4.93
CA LYS A 41 -2.94 19.05 -5.21
C LYS A 41 -3.68 18.69 -6.50
N GLU A 42 -3.07 17.90 -7.37
CA GLU A 42 -3.63 17.48 -8.66
C GLU A 42 -3.44 15.97 -8.80
N GLU A 43 -4.54 15.24 -8.85
CA GLU A 43 -4.53 13.84 -9.26
C GLU A 43 -4.26 13.79 -10.76
N VAL A 44 -3.24 13.05 -11.18
CA VAL A 44 -2.94 12.86 -12.59
C VAL A 44 -3.94 11.86 -13.16
N LEU A 45 -4.91 12.33 -13.92
CA LEU A 45 -5.85 11.52 -14.70
C LEU A 45 -5.11 10.91 -15.91
N MET A 46 -4.35 9.85 -15.65
CA MET A 46 -3.51 9.20 -16.65
C MET A 46 -3.35 7.73 -16.32
N ILE A 47 -3.32 6.90 -17.34
CA ILE A 47 -3.01 5.48 -17.19
C ILE A 47 -1.50 5.29 -17.39
N TYR A 48 -0.81 4.84 -16.33
CA TYR A 48 0.61 4.51 -16.43
C TYR A 48 0.81 3.14 -17.09
N SER A 49 1.86 3.03 -17.88
CA SER A 49 2.40 1.72 -18.24
C SER A 49 3.09 1.06 -17.03
N ILE A 50 3.24 -0.25 -17.07
CA ILE A 50 3.96 -0.99 -16.03
C ILE A 50 5.40 -0.48 -15.90
N CYS A 51 6.04 -0.14 -17.01
CA CYS A 51 7.40 0.40 -17.04
C CYS A 51 7.50 1.76 -16.31
N GLU A 52 6.54 2.64 -16.48
CA GLU A 52 6.49 3.93 -15.77
C GLU A 52 6.29 3.72 -14.27
N ILE A 53 5.42 2.78 -13.88
CA ILE A 53 5.23 2.41 -12.47
C ILE A 53 6.54 1.89 -11.87
N GLN A 54 7.24 0.99 -12.57
CA GLN A 54 8.54 0.46 -12.15
C GLN A 54 9.57 1.57 -11.92
N GLN A 55 9.71 2.47 -12.89
CA GLN A 55 10.67 3.58 -12.82
C GLN A 55 10.39 4.54 -11.66
N ARG A 56 9.12 4.78 -11.34
CA ARG A 56 8.71 5.69 -10.25
C ARG A 56 8.84 5.04 -8.88
N ILE A 57 8.55 3.74 -8.76
CA ILE A 57 8.61 3.00 -7.49
C ILE A 57 10.03 2.64 -7.09
N ALA A 58 10.89 2.27 -8.04
CA ALA A 58 12.22 1.73 -7.77
C ALA A 58 13.09 2.61 -6.84
N PRO A 59 13.18 3.95 -7.01
CA PRO A 59 13.96 4.80 -6.11
C PRO A 59 13.44 4.76 -4.67
N VAL A 60 12.11 4.80 -4.49
CA VAL A 60 11.47 4.77 -3.17
C VAL A 60 11.66 3.41 -2.52
N ALA A 61 11.37 2.32 -3.22
CA ALA A 61 11.56 0.96 -2.71
C ALA A 61 13.01 0.71 -2.26
N LYS A 62 13.98 1.20 -3.04
CA LYS A 62 15.41 1.12 -2.70
C LYS A 62 15.75 1.94 -1.45
N GLN A 63 15.22 3.15 -1.31
CA GLN A 63 15.43 4.03 -0.15
C GLN A 63 14.99 3.37 1.15
N TYR A 64 13.86 2.66 1.13
CA TYR A 64 13.29 1.97 2.29
C TYR A 64 13.84 0.55 2.48
N GLY A 65 14.69 0.07 1.58
CA GLY A 65 15.23 -1.30 1.62
C GLY A 65 14.16 -2.37 1.45
N VAL A 66 13.09 -2.06 0.74
CA VAL A 66 12.00 -2.99 0.46
C VAL A 66 12.53 -4.14 -0.39
N LYS A 67 12.16 -5.37 -0.04
CA LYS A 67 12.65 -6.57 -0.72
C LYS A 67 12.05 -6.73 -2.11
N ALA A 68 10.73 -6.57 -2.23
CA ALA A 68 10.04 -6.63 -3.51
C ALA A 68 8.76 -5.81 -3.48
N VAL A 69 8.32 -5.34 -4.64
CA VAL A 69 7.01 -4.71 -4.86
C VAL A 69 6.33 -5.40 -6.04
N PHE A 70 5.08 -5.77 -5.83
CA PHE A 70 4.24 -6.38 -6.84
C PHE A 70 3.03 -5.48 -7.10
N LEU A 71 2.65 -5.41 -8.36
CA LEU A 71 1.41 -4.77 -8.83
C LEU A 71 0.33 -5.85 -8.92
N PHE A 72 -0.89 -5.56 -8.50
CA PHE A 72 -2.05 -6.44 -8.67
C PHE A 72 -3.28 -5.64 -9.09
N GLY A 73 -4.45 -6.26 -9.14
CA GLY A 73 -5.70 -5.57 -9.47
C GLY A 73 -5.78 -5.09 -10.93
N SER A 74 -6.47 -3.97 -11.15
CA SER A 74 -6.81 -3.49 -12.50
C SER A 74 -5.58 -3.20 -13.39
N TYR A 75 -4.53 -2.64 -12.83
CA TYR A 75 -3.28 -2.39 -13.56
C TYR A 75 -2.58 -3.68 -13.98
N ALA A 76 -2.54 -4.68 -13.10
CA ALA A 76 -1.92 -5.97 -13.41
C ALA A 76 -2.69 -6.73 -14.50
N ARG A 77 -4.01 -6.58 -14.55
CA ARG A 77 -4.87 -7.20 -15.57
C ARG A 77 -4.95 -6.42 -16.88
N GLY A 78 -4.35 -5.21 -16.94
CA GLY A 78 -4.47 -4.34 -18.11
C GLY A 78 -5.86 -3.70 -18.28
N GLU A 79 -6.62 -3.60 -17.20
CA GLU A 79 -8.00 -3.06 -17.17
C GLU A 79 -8.07 -1.68 -16.49
N ALA A 80 -6.91 -1.07 -16.18
CA ALA A 80 -6.83 0.21 -15.51
C ALA A 80 -7.47 1.32 -16.33
N ARG A 81 -8.13 2.25 -15.63
CA ARG A 81 -8.72 3.49 -16.16
C ARG A 81 -7.99 4.70 -15.59
N GLU A 82 -8.30 5.88 -16.09
CA GLU A 82 -7.69 7.12 -15.60
C GLU A 82 -7.93 7.36 -14.10
N ASP A 83 -9.09 6.94 -13.59
CA ASP A 83 -9.51 7.05 -12.20
C ASP A 83 -9.16 5.82 -11.34
N SER A 84 -8.49 4.81 -11.91
CA SER A 84 -8.08 3.60 -11.16
C SER A 84 -6.98 3.91 -10.17
N ASP A 85 -7.14 3.42 -8.94
CA ASP A 85 -6.07 3.35 -7.93
C ASP A 85 -4.99 2.33 -8.38
N ILE A 86 -3.77 2.48 -7.89
CA ILE A 86 -2.69 1.52 -8.15
C ILE A 86 -2.56 0.58 -6.94
N ASP A 87 -2.86 -0.70 -7.15
CA ASP A 87 -2.84 -1.72 -6.10
C ASP A 87 -1.45 -2.34 -5.97
N LEU A 88 -0.83 -2.21 -4.80
CA LEU A 88 0.55 -2.64 -4.53
C LEU A 88 0.61 -3.64 -3.37
N LEU A 89 1.31 -4.75 -3.61
CA LEU A 89 1.70 -5.71 -2.59
C LEU A 89 3.21 -5.55 -2.33
N VAL A 90 3.58 -5.24 -1.07
CA VAL A 90 4.96 -4.91 -0.72
C VAL A 90 5.54 -5.95 0.23
N ASP A 91 6.68 -6.54 -0.13
CA ASP A 91 7.45 -7.41 0.76
C ASP A 91 8.43 -6.56 1.58
N THR A 92 8.07 -6.33 2.84
CA THR A 92 8.86 -5.59 3.81
C THR A 92 9.74 -6.49 4.69
N SER A 93 9.89 -7.78 4.32
CA SER A 93 10.72 -8.70 5.08
C SER A 93 12.20 -8.24 5.10
N GLY A 94 12.81 -8.33 6.28
CA GLY A 94 14.19 -7.84 6.48
C GLY A 94 14.33 -6.33 6.68
N THR A 95 13.26 -5.54 6.57
CA THR A 95 13.28 -4.10 6.82
C THR A 95 12.87 -3.74 8.24
N ASN A 96 13.09 -2.47 8.61
CA ASN A 96 12.58 -1.88 9.86
C ASN A 96 11.16 -1.30 9.73
N LEU A 97 10.46 -1.56 8.62
CA LEU A 97 9.09 -1.10 8.36
C LEU A 97 8.06 -1.93 9.14
N ARG A 98 8.13 -1.88 10.47
CA ARG A 98 7.30 -2.70 11.37
C ARG A 98 6.20 -1.93 12.08
N THR A 99 6.25 -0.61 12.02
CA THR A 99 5.27 0.25 12.69
C THR A 99 4.35 0.89 11.66
N LEU A 100 3.15 1.29 12.09
CA LEU A 100 2.20 2.02 11.25
C LEU A 100 2.83 3.29 10.70
N LEU A 101 3.59 3.99 11.54
CA LEU A 101 4.24 5.23 11.17
C LEU A 101 5.26 5.00 10.05
N SER A 102 6.10 3.97 10.17
CA SER A 102 7.10 3.64 9.14
C SER A 102 6.48 3.15 7.82
N LEU A 103 5.39 2.37 7.90
CA LEU A 103 4.62 1.99 6.71
C LEU A 103 3.88 3.18 6.11
N GLY A 104 3.40 4.11 6.95
CA GLY A 104 2.76 5.34 6.51
C GLY A 104 3.70 6.25 5.72
N THR A 105 4.96 6.38 6.12
CA THR A 105 5.95 7.16 5.35
C THR A 105 6.24 6.51 4.00
N LEU A 106 6.41 5.19 3.95
CA LEU A 106 6.55 4.47 2.68
C LEU A 106 5.35 4.67 1.75
N TYR A 107 4.12 4.56 2.30
CA TYR A 107 2.87 4.81 1.56
C TYR A 107 2.87 6.21 0.93
N CYS A 108 3.13 7.25 1.75
CA CYS A 108 3.14 8.63 1.30
C CYS A 108 4.19 8.89 0.20
N ASP A 109 5.38 8.32 0.35
CA ASP A 109 6.46 8.53 -0.62
C ASP A 109 6.17 7.79 -1.95
N ILE A 110 5.57 6.60 -1.91
CA ILE A 110 5.13 5.89 -3.12
C ILE A 110 3.98 6.64 -3.80
N GLU A 111 2.96 7.08 -3.05
CA GLU A 111 1.84 7.85 -3.60
C GLU A 111 2.34 9.18 -4.23
N ALA A 112 3.27 9.87 -3.57
CA ALA A 112 3.88 11.08 -4.11
C ALA A 112 4.70 10.81 -5.38
N ALA A 113 5.43 9.70 -5.46
CA ALA A 113 6.19 9.33 -6.65
C ALA A 113 5.29 8.95 -7.83
N LEU A 114 4.17 8.30 -7.56
CA LEU A 114 3.19 7.89 -8.57
C LEU A 114 2.22 9.02 -8.94
N GLN A 115 2.02 10.00 -8.05
CA GLN A 115 1.03 11.08 -8.20
C GLN A 115 -0.40 10.56 -8.47
N LYS A 116 -0.70 9.37 -7.97
CA LYS A 116 -2.01 8.71 -8.06
C LYS A 116 -2.34 8.05 -6.73
N PRO A 117 -3.63 7.91 -6.40
CA PRO A 117 -4.05 7.12 -5.26
C PRO A 117 -3.51 5.69 -5.37
N ILE A 118 -3.08 5.14 -4.25
CA ILE A 118 -2.59 3.78 -4.16
C ILE A 118 -3.35 3.00 -3.09
N ASP A 119 -3.48 1.69 -3.29
CA ASP A 119 -3.82 0.76 -2.23
C ASP A 119 -2.59 -0.13 -1.95
N LEU A 120 -2.05 -0.05 -0.73
CA LEU A 120 -0.84 -0.76 -0.36
C LEU A 120 -1.12 -1.82 0.70
N ILE A 121 -0.71 -3.05 0.42
CA ILE A 121 -0.81 -4.19 1.33
C ILE A 121 0.60 -4.78 1.50
N THR A 122 0.96 -5.19 2.72
CA THR A 122 2.20 -5.93 2.94
C THR A 122 1.98 -7.44 2.77
N VAL A 123 3.02 -8.15 2.33
CA VAL A 123 2.97 -9.63 2.21
C VAL A 123 2.60 -10.26 3.54
N SER A 124 3.19 -9.78 4.65
CA SER A 124 2.87 -10.29 5.98
C SER A 124 1.40 -10.09 6.38
N ALA A 125 0.81 -8.94 6.02
CA ALA A 125 -0.61 -8.68 6.28
C ALA A 125 -1.52 -9.58 5.43
N LEU A 126 -1.14 -9.84 4.18
CA LEU A 126 -1.87 -10.74 3.30
C LEU A 126 -1.82 -12.20 3.79
N GLU A 127 -0.67 -12.64 4.32
CA GLU A 127 -0.50 -14.00 4.84
C GLU A 127 -1.25 -14.24 6.16
N GLN A 128 -1.32 -13.23 7.03
CA GLN A 128 -2.00 -13.33 8.33
C GLN A 128 -3.53 -13.36 8.22
N ARG A 129 -4.09 -13.08 7.07
CA ARG A 129 -5.52 -12.78 6.88
C ARG A 129 -6.44 -13.95 6.61
N ALA A 130 -5.96 -15.14 6.36
CA ALA A 130 -6.78 -16.27 5.94
C ALA A 130 -7.67 -16.82 7.08
N GLN A 131 -8.50 -15.98 7.70
CA GLN A 131 -9.45 -16.41 8.74
C GLN A 131 -10.89 -16.53 8.20
N MET A 132 -11.22 -15.89 7.07
CA MET A 132 -12.53 -15.99 6.44
C MET A 132 -12.41 -16.47 4.99
N PRO A 133 -13.41 -17.19 4.45
CA PRO A 133 -13.38 -17.66 3.05
C PRO A 133 -13.20 -16.54 2.01
N SER A 134 -13.77 -15.37 2.27
CA SER A 134 -13.61 -14.19 1.40
C SER A 134 -12.19 -13.63 1.39
N GLU A 135 -11.49 -13.71 2.50
CA GLU A 135 -10.09 -13.27 2.64
C GLU A 135 -9.13 -14.24 1.97
N GLU A 136 -9.41 -15.54 2.05
CA GLU A 136 -8.66 -16.57 1.33
C GLU A 136 -8.78 -16.38 -0.19
N MET A 137 -9.99 -16.18 -0.71
CA MET A 137 -10.22 -15.88 -2.12
C MET A 137 -9.48 -14.62 -2.58
N PHE A 138 -9.48 -13.57 -1.74
CA PHE A 138 -8.75 -12.33 -2.04
C PHE A 138 -7.24 -12.59 -2.13
N LYS A 139 -6.68 -13.31 -1.16
CA LYS A 139 -5.27 -13.70 -1.14
C LYS A 139 -4.88 -14.52 -2.36
N GLU A 140 -5.68 -15.53 -2.71
CA GLU A 140 -5.45 -16.35 -3.91
C GLU A 140 -5.46 -15.49 -5.18
N THR A 141 -6.41 -14.56 -5.29
CA THR A 141 -6.52 -13.63 -6.43
C THR A 141 -5.27 -12.76 -6.53
N VAL A 142 -4.86 -12.11 -5.45
CA VAL A 142 -3.66 -11.26 -5.42
C VAL A 142 -2.42 -12.07 -5.79
N MET A 143 -2.25 -13.25 -5.23
CA MET A 143 -1.08 -14.11 -5.51
C MET A 143 -1.04 -14.60 -6.96
N LYS A 144 -2.18 -14.81 -7.59
CA LYS A 144 -2.29 -15.24 -8.99
C LYS A 144 -2.05 -14.08 -9.98
N GLU A 145 -2.56 -12.89 -9.67
CA GLU A 145 -2.52 -11.74 -10.58
C GLU A 145 -1.25 -10.92 -10.47
N ARG A 146 -0.51 -11.03 -9.37
CA ARG A 146 0.64 -10.16 -9.07
C ARG A 146 1.71 -10.18 -10.14
N LEU A 147 2.14 -8.98 -10.53
CA LEU A 147 3.28 -8.74 -11.43
C LEU A 147 4.42 -8.09 -10.63
N ASN A 148 5.63 -8.62 -10.74
CA ASN A 148 6.79 -8.01 -10.09
C ASN A 148 7.15 -6.68 -10.77
N VAL A 149 7.18 -5.59 -9.99
CA VAL A 149 7.56 -4.26 -10.48
C VAL A 149 8.85 -3.74 -9.82
N TYR A 150 9.31 -4.37 -8.74
CA TYR A 150 10.60 -4.10 -8.13
C TYR A 150 11.09 -5.31 -7.35
N ASP A 151 12.39 -5.60 -7.46
CA ASP A 151 13.10 -6.63 -6.69
C ASP A 151 14.45 -6.08 -6.26
N ALA A 152 14.81 -6.26 -4.99
CA ALA A 152 16.07 -5.82 -4.40
C ALA A 152 17.22 -6.82 -4.65
N ALA A 153 17.24 -7.47 -5.80
CA ALA A 153 18.23 -8.51 -6.15
C ALA A 153 19.65 -8.26 -5.62
#